data_7abbf3a09d9fde80deacd066dd1cd4d7
#
_entry.id   7abbf3a09d9fde80deacd066dd1cd4d7
#
_cell.length_a   1.000
_cell.length_b   1.000
_cell.length_c   1.000
_cell.angle_alpha   90.00
_cell.angle_beta   90.00
_cell.angle_gamma   90.00
#
_symmetry.space_group_name_H-M   'P 1'
#
loop_
_entity.id
_entity.type
_entity.pdbx_description
1 polymer ?
#
loop_
_entity_poly.entity_id
_entity_poly.type
_entity_poly.pdbx_seq_one_letter_code
_entity_poly.pdbx_strand_id
1 'polypeptide(L)'
;NQSIGVASTAGKAYIHTAGYTDNPDSLWRHLPQQDAFLESMAAAAQGVADYFGPNIVYINVMNNMSVDCDCDSHPADPKLRDMGILASTDPVALDQACLDLVFNHKGRPGDDNKPLIERINRQHGTYITDYAERIGLGSKKYRLIMIK
;
A
#
# COMPACT_ATOMS: atom_id res chain seq x y z
N ASN A 1 -3.37 2.94 -3.48
CA ASN A 1 -3.25 4.04 -4.46
C ASN A 1 -4.04 5.32 -4.15
N GLN A 2 -4.96 5.32 -3.17
CA GLN A 2 -5.72 6.53 -2.81
C GLN A 2 -4.86 7.66 -2.20
N SER A 3 -3.61 7.44 -1.87
CA SER A 3 -2.67 8.49 -1.46
C SER A 3 -1.89 9.05 -2.66
N ILE A 4 -0.78 8.41 -2.99
CA ILE A 4 0.13 8.88 -4.05
C ILE A 4 -0.52 8.82 -5.44
N GLY A 5 -1.34 7.79 -5.72
CA GLY A 5 -1.94 7.57 -7.03
C GLY A 5 -2.88 8.68 -7.49
N VAL A 6 -3.62 9.30 -6.56
CA VAL A 6 -4.59 10.37 -6.86
C VAL A 6 -4.03 11.78 -6.64
N ALA A 7 -2.82 11.90 -6.09
CA ALA A 7 -2.20 13.18 -5.82
C ALA A 7 -1.67 13.85 -7.10
N SER A 8 -1.72 15.19 -7.15
CA SER A 8 -1.01 15.97 -8.15
C SER A 8 0.51 15.76 -8.05
N THR A 9 1.27 16.19 -9.06
CA THR A 9 2.74 16.06 -9.04
C THR A 9 3.37 16.74 -7.81
N ALA A 10 2.90 17.93 -7.45
CA ALA A 10 3.32 18.62 -6.22
C ALA A 10 2.88 17.86 -4.96
N GLY A 11 1.64 17.35 -4.94
CA GLY A 11 1.15 16.51 -3.85
C GLY A 11 1.95 15.21 -3.67
N LYS A 12 2.38 14.58 -4.78
CA LYS A 12 3.28 13.42 -4.71
C LYS A 12 4.60 13.76 -4.06
N ALA A 13 5.22 14.90 -4.43
CA ALA A 13 6.45 15.37 -3.81
C ALA A 13 6.26 15.62 -2.31
N TYR A 14 5.16 16.27 -1.94
CA TYR A 14 4.83 16.56 -0.55
C TYR A 14 4.65 15.29 0.30
N ILE A 15 3.94 14.29 -0.23
CA ILE A 15 3.75 13.00 0.45
C ILE A 15 5.09 12.26 0.59
N HIS A 16 5.89 12.17 -0.48
CA HIS A 16 7.18 11.46 -0.45
C HIS A 16 8.19 12.09 0.51
N THR A 17 8.12 13.39 0.71
CA THR A 17 9.03 14.10 1.60
C THR A 17 8.46 14.32 3.01
N ALA A 18 7.36 13.63 3.34
CA ALA A 18 6.66 13.78 4.62
C ALA A 18 6.38 15.27 4.98
N GLY A 19 5.94 16.03 3.98
CA GLY A 19 5.57 17.42 4.17
C GLY A 19 6.69 18.45 4.03
N TYR A 20 7.92 18.03 3.68
CA TYR A 20 9.05 18.94 3.59
C TYR A 20 8.99 19.86 2.36
N THR A 21 8.65 19.33 1.18
CA THR A 21 8.56 20.11 -0.05
C THR A 21 7.52 19.56 -1.01
N ASP A 22 6.87 20.44 -1.73
CA ASP A 22 5.96 20.15 -2.83
C ASP A 22 6.63 20.26 -4.22
N ASN A 23 7.94 20.58 -4.25
CA ASN A 23 8.70 20.71 -5.48
C ASN A 23 9.21 19.34 -5.95
N PRO A 24 8.73 18.82 -7.11
CA PRO A 24 9.14 17.52 -7.64
C PRO A 24 10.65 17.43 -7.95
N ASP A 25 11.28 18.53 -8.35
CA ASP A 25 12.69 18.55 -8.72
C ASP A 25 13.63 18.36 -7.52
N SER A 26 13.14 18.61 -6.33
CA SER A 26 13.89 18.45 -5.07
C SER A 26 13.54 17.20 -4.26
N LEU A 27 12.52 16.45 -4.69
CA LEU A 27 12.00 15.27 -4.02
C LEU A 27 13.10 14.32 -3.50
N TRP A 28 13.98 13.89 -4.39
CA TRP A 28 15.00 12.88 -4.09
C TRP A 28 16.11 13.33 -3.16
N ARG A 29 16.19 14.63 -2.88
CA ARG A 29 17.16 15.21 -1.96
C ARG A 29 16.66 15.29 -0.52
N HIS A 30 15.37 15.07 -0.32
CA HIS A 30 14.67 15.30 0.94
C HIS A 30 13.80 14.11 1.37
N LEU A 31 14.25 12.90 1.05
CA LEU A 31 13.55 11.69 1.48
C LEU A 31 13.63 11.57 3.01
N PRO A 32 12.51 11.39 3.71
CA PRO A 32 12.47 11.27 5.15
C PRO A 32 12.91 9.86 5.61
N GLN A 33 12.92 9.64 6.92
CA GLN A 33 12.96 8.28 7.47
C GLN A 33 11.74 7.48 6.96
N GLN A 34 11.92 6.17 6.81
CA GLN A 34 10.92 5.29 6.20
C GLN A 34 9.55 5.39 6.88
N ASP A 35 9.51 5.38 8.20
CA ASP A 35 8.24 5.45 8.95
C ASP A 35 7.52 6.78 8.71
N ALA A 36 8.22 7.90 8.69
CA ALA A 36 7.64 9.21 8.40
C ALA A 36 7.03 9.27 6.98
N PHE A 37 7.66 8.58 6.01
CA PHE A 37 7.09 8.43 4.68
C PHE A 37 5.78 7.61 4.71
N LEU A 38 5.77 6.47 5.40
CA LEU A 38 4.58 5.62 5.53
C LEU A 38 3.44 6.34 6.27
N GLU A 39 3.76 7.11 7.30
CA GLU A 39 2.81 7.95 8.02
C GLU A 39 2.19 9.03 7.10
N SER A 40 3.02 9.69 6.30
CA SER A 40 2.56 10.67 5.31
C SER A 40 1.64 10.05 4.26
N MET A 41 1.96 8.84 3.81
CA MET A 41 1.09 8.10 2.88
C MET A 41 -0.28 7.78 3.51
N ALA A 42 -0.30 7.31 4.76
CA ALA A 42 -1.54 6.99 5.45
C ALA A 42 -2.38 8.25 5.72
N ALA A 43 -1.75 9.35 6.12
CA ALA A 43 -2.44 10.64 6.32
C ALA A 43 -3.05 11.19 5.02
N ALA A 44 -2.32 11.07 3.91
CA ALA A 44 -2.84 11.45 2.59
C ALA A 44 -4.03 10.57 2.16
N ALA A 45 -3.97 9.26 2.44
CA ALA A 45 -5.08 8.35 2.19
C ALA A 45 -6.32 8.70 3.04
N GLN A 46 -6.10 9.12 4.29
CA GLN A 46 -7.19 9.58 5.16
C GLN A 46 -7.87 10.83 4.59
N GLY A 47 -7.11 11.80 4.09
CA GLY A 47 -7.70 12.99 3.46
C GLY A 47 -8.65 12.66 2.31
N VAL A 48 -8.34 11.62 1.52
CA VAL A 48 -9.24 11.12 0.46
C VAL A 48 -10.47 10.44 1.06
N ALA A 49 -10.29 9.58 2.06
CA ALA A 49 -11.39 8.89 2.72
C ALA A 49 -12.35 9.88 3.40
N ASP A 50 -11.83 10.90 4.08
CA ASP A 50 -12.62 11.94 4.74
C ASP A 50 -13.46 12.75 3.74
N TYR A 51 -12.90 13.02 2.54
CA TYR A 51 -13.61 13.74 1.49
C TYR A 51 -14.82 12.97 0.97
N PHE A 52 -14.68 11.66 0.72
CA PHE A 52 -15.77 10.82 0.20
C PHE A 52 -16.70 10.28 1.29
N GLY A 53 -16.24 10.24 2.54
CA GLY A 53 -16.98 9.66 3.66
C GLY A 53 -17.36 8.20 3.37
N PRO A 54 -18.64 7.81 3.59
CA PRO A 54 -19.07 6.43 3.38
C PRO A 54 -19.27 6.06 1.89
N ASN A 55 -19.06 6.99 0.96
CA ASN A 55 -19.36 6.81 -0.48
C ASN A 55 -18.12 6.36 -1.26
N ILE A 56 -17.28 5.52 -0.69
CA ILE A 56 -16.07 4.99 -1.31
C ILE A 56 -15.98 3.47 -1.14
N VAL A 57 -15.53 2.79 -2.17
CA VAL A 57 -15.20 1.38 -2.17
C VAL A 57 -13.77 1.21 -2.66
N TYR A 58 -13.03 0.37 -1.97
CA TYR A 58 -11.64 0.06 -2.30
C TYR A 58 -11.56 -1.33 -2.93
N ILE A 59 -10.78 -1.46 -3.99
CA ILE A 59 -10.57 -2.73 -4.70
C ILE A 59 -9.08 -2.93 -4.89
N ASN A 60 -8.55 -4.04 -4.39
CA ASN A 60 -7.18 -4.48 -4.62
C ASN A 60 -7.16 -5.67 -5.57
N VAL A 61 -6.44 -5.52 -6.67
CA VAL A 61 -6.22 -6.59 -7.65
C VAL A 61 -4.83 -7.17 -7.39
N MET A 62 -4.79 -8.35 -6.77
CA MET A 62 -3.54 -9.03 -6.39
C MET A 62 -3.05 -9.90 -7.52
N ASN A 63 -2.60 -9.26 -8.60
CA ASN A 63 -2.01 -9.92 -9.77
C ASN A 63 -0.66 -9.30 -10.13
N ASN A 64 0.16 -10.04 -10.81
CA ASN A 64 1.46 -9.61 -11.33
C ASN A 64 2.32 -8.88 -10.28
N MET A 65 2.35 -9.43 -9.05
CA MET A 65 2.93 -8.78 -7.88
C MET A 65 4.46 -8.84 -7.91
N SER A 66 5.08 -7.80 -8.46
CA SER A 66 6.52 -7.60 -8.40
C SER A 66 6.98 -7.16 -7.01
N VAL A 67 8.27 -7.35 -6.72
CA VAL A 67 8.95 -6.76 -5.55
C VAL A 67 9.25 -5.28 -5.75
N ASP A 68 9.14 -4.79 -6.97
CA ASP A 68 9.43 -3.40 -7.32
C ASP A 68 8.14 -2.58 -7.46
N CYS A 69 8.30 -1.27 -7.38
CA CYS A 69 7.19 -0.33 -7.50
C CYS A 69 6.65 -0.32 -8.95
N ASP A 70 5.35 -0.13 -9.13
CA ASP A 70 4.72 0.12 -10.45
C ASP A 70 5.33 1.32 -11.20
N CYS A 71 6.02 2.20 -10.48
CA CYS A 71 6.72 3.33 -11.08
C CYS A 71 8.08 2.96 -11.68
N ASP A 72 8.57 1.75 -11.46
CA ASP A 72 9.79 1.25 -12.10
C ASP A 72 9.50 0.85 -13.54
N SER A 73 10.32 1.32 -14.46
CA SER A 73 10.19 1.00 -15.89
C SER A 73 10.63 -0.44 -16.24
N HIS A 74 11.37 -1.08 -15.35
CA HIS A 74 11.90 -2.44 -15.51
C HIS A 74 11.76 -3.24 -14.21
N PRO A 75 10.52 -3.48 -13.73
CA PRO A 75 10.30 -4.19 -12.49
C PRO A 75 10.74 -5.66 -12.62
N ALA A 76 11.17 -6.26 -11.53
CA ALA A 76 11.50 -7.68 -11.49
C ALA A 76 10.26 -8.54 -11.81
N ASP A 77 10.48 -9.68 -12.45
CA ASP A 77 9.42 -10.64 -12.73
C ASP A 77 8.76 -11.13 -11.43
N PRO A 78 7.43 -11.17 -11.37
CA PRO A 78 6.71 -11.73 -10.23
C PRO A 78 7.12 -13.18 -9.96
N LYS A 79 7.34 -13.49 -8.69
CA LYS A 79 7.63 -14.87 -8.22
C LYS A 79 6.44 -15.50 -7.52
N LEU A 80 5.38 -14.72 -7.34
CA LEU A 80 4.14 -15.13 -6.71
C LEU A 80 3.02 -15.03 -7.74
N ARG A 81 2.22 -16.10 -7.86
CA ARG A 81 1.06 -16.08 -8.76
C ARG A 81 -0.03 -15.16 -8.26
N ASP A 82 -0.94 -14.84 -9.15
CA ASP A 82 -2.12 -14.04 -8.85
C ASP A 82 -2.96 -14.67 -7.75
N MET A 83 -3.39 -13.86 -6.79
CA MET A 83 -4.20 -14.29 -5.65
C MET A 83 -5.68 -13.97 -5.81
N GLY A 84 -6.01 -12.99 -6.68
CA GLY A 84 -7.38 -12.60 -6.96
C GLY A 84 -7.67 -11.12 -6.71
N ILE A 85 -8.94 -10.82 -6.52
CA ILE A 85 -9.44 -9.46 -6.32
C ILE A 85 -10.14 -9.39 -4.97
N LEU A 86 -9.79 -8.41 -4.17
CA LEU A 86 -10.42 -8.13 -2.88
C LEU A 86 -11.12 -6.76 -2.94
N ALA A 87 -12.24 -6.63 -2.24
CA ALA A 87 -12.94 -5.36 -2.10
C ALA A 87 -13.41 -5.14 -0.66
N SER A 88 -13.41 -3.88 -0.23
CA SER A 88 -13.88 -3.46 1.09
C SER A 88 -14.30 -1.99 1.07
N THR A 89 -15.13 -1.59 2.02
CA THR A 89 -15.36 -0.19 2.36
C THR A 89 -14.37 0.36 3.38
N ASP A 90 -13.52 -0.50 3.94
CA ASP A 90 -12.43 -0.15 4.86
C ASP A 90 -11.09 -0.44 4.18
N PRO A 91 -10.26 0.59 3.88
CA PRO A 91 -8.99 0.41 3.18
C PRO A 91 -7.94 -0.30 4.04
N VAL A 92 -7.97 -0.11 5.36
CA VAL A 92 -7.01 -0.74 6.28
C VAL A 92 -7.29 -2.24 6.41
N ALA A 93 -8.56 -2.61 6.53
CA ALA A 93 -9.00 -4.01 6.50
C ALA A 93 -8.61 -4.71 5.19
N LEU A 94 -8.77 -4.00 4.07
CA LEU A 94 -8.43 -4.51 2.75
C LEU A 94 -6.93 -4.77 2.60
N ASP A 95 -6.10 -3.78 2.95
CA ASP A 95 -4.65 -3.90 2.84
C ASP A 95 -4.10 -4.94 3.82
N GLN A 96 -4.64 -5.02 5.05
CA GLN A 96 -4.28 -6.06 6.00
C GLN A 96 -4.61 -7.47 5.47
N ALA A 97 -5.78 -7.64 4.85
CA ALA A 97 -6.15 -8.92 4.25
C ALA A 97 -5.19 -9.31 3.11
N CYS A 98 -4.77 -8.35 2.28
CA CYS A 98 -3.79 -8.58 1.22
C CYS A 98 -2.41 -8.98 1.79
N LEU A 99 -1.94 -8.29 2.83
CA LEU A 99 -0.71 -8.64 3.53
C LEU A 99 -0.78 -10.07 4.09
N ASP A 100 -1.85 -10.41 4.79
CA ASP A 100 -2.05 -11.73 5.38
C ASP A 100 -2.06 -12.83 4.31
N LEU A 101 -2.67 -12.59 3.15
CA LEU A 101 -2.65 -13.53 2.03
C LEU A 101 -1.23 -13.75 1.50
N VAL A 102 -0.41 -12.70 1.38
CA VAL A 102 0.99 -12.82 0.95
C VAL A 102 1.81 -13.56 2.01
N PHE A 103 1.72 -13.17 3.27
CA PHE A 103 2.52 -13.74 4.35
C PHE A 103 2.16 -15.20 4.64
N ASN A 104 0.87 -15.58 4.57
CA ASN A 104 0.39 -16.92 4.84
C ASN A 104 0.30 -17.80 3.58
N HIS A 105 0.76 -17.31 2.43
CA HIS A 105 0.69 -18.08 1.19
C HIS A 105 1.49 -19.38 1.30
N LYS A 106 0.77 -20.49 1.20
CA LYS A 106 1.39 -21.82 1.11
C LYS A 106 1.59 -22.12 -0.36
N GLY A 107 2.80 -21.88 -0.84
CA GLY A 107 3.15 -21.97 -2.26
C GLY A 107 2.77 -23.28 -2.92
N ARG A 108 2.34 -23.20 -4.17
CA ARG A 108 2.34 -24.34 -5.09
C ARG A 108 3.73 -24.43 -5.73
N PRO A 109 4.09 -25.57 -6.34
CA PRO A 109 5.35 -25.65 -7.08
C PRO A 109 5.51 -24.47 -8.06
N GLY A 110 6.60 -23.70 -7.92
CA GLY A 110 6.89 -22.52 -8.72
C GLY A 110 6.47 -21.17 -8.11
N ASP A 111 5.74 -21.16 -6.99
CA ASP A 111 5.43 -19.92 -6.26
C ASP A 111 6.49 -19.63 -5.19
N ASP A 112 6.91 -18.39 -5.09
CA ASP A 112 7.81 -17.94 -4.04
C ASP A 112 7.38 -16.56 -3.52
N ASN A 113 6.84 -16.52 -2.30
CA ASN A 113 6.45 -15.27 -1.64
C ASN A 113 7.60 -14.61 -0.85
N LYS A 114 8.74 -15.30 -0.68
CA LYS A 114 9.86 -14.81 0.15
C LYS A 114 10.42 -13.48 -0.35
N PRO A 115 10.72 -13.29 -1.66
CA PRO A 115 11.27 -12.02 -2.12
C PRO A 115 10.35 -10.82 -1.82
N LEU A 116 9.02 -11.03 -1.96
CA LEU A 116 8.04 -9.99 -1.65
C LEU A 116 7.98 -9.71 -0.14
N ILE A 117 7.95 -10.75 0.69
CA ILE A 117 8.00 -10.62 2.15
C ILE A 117 9.28 -9.91 2.61
N GLU A 118 10.43 -10.26 2.05
CA GLU A 118 11.71 -9.60 2.35
C GLU A 118 11.68 -8.12 1.98
N ARG A 119 11.07 -7.78 0.82
CA ARG A 119 10.90 -6.38 0.41
C ARG A 119 9.98 -5.63 1.37
N ILE A 120 8.82 -6.21 1.74
CA ILE A 120 7.87 -5.62 2.68
C ILE A 120 8.57 -5.35 4.03
N ASN A 121 9.29 -6.34 4.57
CA ASN A 121 9.99 -6.20 5.84
C ASN A 121 11.11 -5.15 5.77
N ARG A 122 11.91 -5.14 4.71
CA ARG A 122 12.99 -4.17 4.51
C ARG A 122 12.47 -2.74 4.43
N GLN A 123 11.29 -2.54 3.86
CA GLN A 123 10.65 -1.24 3.74
C GLN A 123 9.70 -0.94 4.91
N HIS A 124 9.72 -1.75 5.96
CA HIS A 124 8.82 -1.63 7.11
C HIS A 124 7.34 -1.55 6.72
N GLY A 125 6.98 -2.22 5.61
CA GLY A 125 5.71 -2.01 4.90
C GLY A 125 4.46 -2.31 5.72
N THR A 126 4.52 -3.21 6.72
CA THR A 126 3.38 -3.49 7.60
C THR A 126 3.04 -2.34 8.55
N TYR A 127 3.99 -1.45 8.83
CA TYR A 127 3.78 -0.29 9.70
C TYR A 127 2.70 0.67 9.18
N ILE A 128 2.49 0.73 7.86
CA ILE A 128 1.47 1.62 7.29
C ILE A 128 0.06 1.26 7.77
N THR A 129 -0.27 -0.04 7.89
CA THR A 129 -1.59 -0.47 8.38
C THR A 129 -1.74 -0.22 9.88
N ASP A 130 -0.66 -0.34 10.65
CA ASP A 130 -0.65 -0.02 12.08
C ASP A 130 -0.89 1.48 12.32
N TYR A 131 -0.20 2.32 11.54
CA TYR A 131 -0.38 3.76 11.63
C TYR A 131 -1.75 4.21 11.12
N ALA A 132 -2.23 3.66 10.01
CA ALA A 132 -3.53 3.95 9.44
C ALA A 132 -4.68 3.62 10.43
N GLU A 133 -4.60 2.48 11.14
CA GLU A 133 -5.56 2.16 12.22
C GLU A 133 -5.44 3.16 13.37
N ARG A 134 -4.22 3.52 13.79
CA ARG A 134 -3.97 4.48 14.87
C ARG A 134 -4.56 5.86 14.60
N ILE A 135 -4.52 6.35 13.36
CA ILE A 135 -5.11 7.64 12.97
C ILE A 135 -6.61 7.56 12.67
N GLY A 136 -7.21 6.38 12.73
CA GLY A 136 -8.65 6.19 12.54
C GLY A 136 -9.10 6.10 11.08
N LEU A 137 -8.19 5.81 10.14
CA LEU A 137 -8.54 5.61 8.73
C LEU A 137 -9.41 4.34 8.53
N GLY A 138 -9.22 3.33 9.34
CA GLY A 138 -9.95 2.07 9.30
C GLY A 138 -9.50 1.12 10.40
N SER A 139 -9.79 -0.17 10.25
CA SER A 139 -9.40 -1.21 11.20
C SER A 139 -8.70 -2.37 10.52
N LYS A 140 -7.66 -2.92 11.17
CA LYS A 140 -6.98 -4.14 10.72
C LYS A 140 -7.83 -5.40 10.89
N LYS A 141 -8.95 -5.33 11.64
CA LYS A 141 -9.85 -6.46 11.86
C LYS A 141 -10.77 -6.63 10.65
N TYR A 142 -10.78 -7.82 10.08
CA TYR A 142 -11.62 -8.13 8.93
C TYR A 142 -12.18 -9.56 8.99
N ARG A 143 -13.17 -9.82 8.16
CA ARG A 143 -13.66 -11.15 7.84
C ARG A 143 -13.64 -11.34 6.32
N LEU A 144 -12.80 -12.24 5.85
CA LEU A 144 -12.74 -12.56 4.42
C LEU A 144 -13.93 -13.44 4.02
N ILE A 145 -14.70 -12.97 3.03
CA ILE A 145 -15.83 -13.70 2.47
C ILE A 145 -15.50 -14.05 1.02
N MET A 146 -15.42 -15.35 0.72
CA MET A 146 -15.19 -15.81 -0.64
C MET A 146 -16.48 -15.76 -1.44
N ILE A 147 -16.44 -15.05 -2.57
CA ILE A 147 -17.53 -14.99 -3.54
C ILE A 147 -17.17 -15.97 -4.68
N LYS A 148 -18.09 -16.87 -5.01
CA LYS A 148 -17.95 -17.86 -6.10
C LYS A 148 -18.68 -17.36 -7.33
#